data_4ca7738f49e70392363172c2ee3cc208
#
_entry.id   4ca7738f49e70392363172c2ee3cc208
#
_cell.length_a   1.000
_cell.length_b   1.000
_cell.length_c   1.000
_cell.angle_alpha   90.00
_cell.angle_beta   90.00
_cell.angle_gamma   90.00
#
_symmetry.space_group_name_H-M   'P 1'
#
loop_
_entity.id
_entity.type
_entity.pdbx_description
1 polymer ?
#
loop_
_entity_poly.entity_id
_entity_poly.type
_entity_poly.pdbx_seq_one_letter_code
_entity_poly.pdbx_strand_id
1 'polypeptide(L)'
;MKIEIKEVIDKREKEKVSKEVLYDLPEWFGLPESTKNYIIDSQDKPLLACYVNDEVAGYIVLNATSKDCADIFVMGVKKKFHRMGIGLKLNNAFEILAKKLGYTYSQVKTVKTGCYKEYDITNKFYIAMGYKELECFPTLWDEWNPSQIYIKYLGE
;
A
#
# COMPACT_ATOMS: atom_id res chain seq x y z
N MET A 1 5.27 20.41 -13.19
CA MET A 1 5.59 19.43 -12.12
C MET A 1 5.68 18.04 -12.72
N LYS A 2 6.80 17.37 -12.50
CA LYS A 2 7.06 16.05 -13.07
C LYS A 2 6.71 14.98 -12.06
N ILE A 3 5.71 14.14 -12.39
CA ILE A 3 5.29 13.01 -11.55
C ILE A 3 5.57 11.73 -12.33
N GLU A 4 6.37 10.83 -11.75
CA GLU A 4 6.75 9.56 -12.38
C GLU A 4 6.52 8.40 -11.43
N ILE A 5 6.06 7.27 -11.97
CA ILE A 5 6.00 6.02 -11.23
C ILE A 5 6.98 5.05 -11.89
N LYS A 6 7.84 4.46 -11.06
CA LYS A 6 8.87 3.53 -11.51
C LYS A 6 8.85 2.27 -10.69
N GLU A 7 9.09 1.13 -11.33
CA GLU A 7 9.38 -0.09 -10.60
C GLU A 7 10.81 -0.03 -10.10
N VAL A 8 10.99 -0.20 -8.80
CA VAL A 8 12.32 -0.18 -8.15
C VAL A 8 12.80 -1.61 -8.01
N ILE A 9 13.96 -1.92 -8.57
CA ILE A 9 14.53 -3.28 -8.58
C ILE A 9 15.63 -3.41 -7.52
N ASP A 10 16.46 -2.38 -7.36
CA ASP A 10 17.58 -2.41 -6.42
C ASP A 10 17.10 -2.46 -4.97
N LYS A 11 17.59 -3.42 -4.19
CA LYS A 11 17.17 -3.62 -2.79
C LYS A 11 17.48 -2.41 -1.89
N ARG A 12 18.60 -1.74 -2.11
CA ARG A 12 18.99 -0.55 -1.34
C ARG A 12 18.05 0.61 -1.62
N GLU A 13 17.66 0.77 -2.88
CA GLU A 13 16.70 1.82 -3.25
C GLU A 13 15.31 1.50 -2.67
N LYS A 14 14.90 0.23 -2.69
CA LYS A 14 13.64 -0.19 -2.03
C LYS A 14 13.67 0.16 -0.54
N GLU A 15 14.77 -0.13 0.14
CA GLU A 15 14.93 0.20 1.57
C GLU A 15 14.84 1.71 1.79
N LYS A 16 15.54 2.49 0.98
CA LYS A 16 15.53 3.96 1.08
C LYS A 16 14.13 4.52 0.89
N VAL A 17 13.43 4.09 -0.17
CA VAL A 17 12.06 4.52 -0.45
C VAL A 17 11.13 4.19 0.70
N SER A 18 11.18 2.94 1.20
CA SER A 18 10.35 2.49 2.31
C SER A 18 10.59 3.33 3.56
N LYS A 19 11.84 3.54 3.92
CA LYS A 19 12.20 4.34 5.11
C LYS A 19 11.70 5.77 5.00
N GLU A 20 11.96 6.43 3.88
CA GLU A 20 11.56 7.82 3.70
C GLU A 20 10.04 8.00 3.85
N VAL A 21 9.27 7.08 3.28
CA VAL A 21 7.81 7.20 3.31
C VAL A 21 7.25 6.81 4.68
N LEU A 22 7.63 5.65 5.21
CA LEU A 22 7.01 5.14 6.45
C LEU A 22 7.36 5.99 7.67
N TYR A 23 8.58 6.51 7.76
CA TYR A 23 8.96 7.39 8.88
C TYR A 23 8.32 8.77 8.78
N ASP A 24 7.76 9.15 7.63
CA ASP A 24 6.97 10.37 7.49
C ASP A 24 5.51 10.17 7.96
N LEU A 25 5.11 8.92 8.24
CA LEU A 25 3.72 8.54 8.51
C LEU A 25 3.55 7.81 9.85
N PRO A 26 4.04 8.39 10.99
CA PRO A 26 3.91 7.68 12.27
C PRO A 26 2.46 7.48 12.71
N GLU A 27 1.53 8.26 12.20
CA GLU A 27 0.10 8.13 12.50
C GLU A 27 -0.49 6.81 11.99
N TRP A 28 0.07 6.26 10.91
CA TRP A 28 -0.34 4.95 10.34
C TRP A 28 0.62 3.83 10.72
N PHE A 29 1.89 4.15 10.90
CA PHE A 29 2.97 3.19 11.13
C PHE A 29 3.67 3.50 12.45
N GLY A 30 2.88 3.48 13.54
CA GLY A 30 3.35 3.88 14.87
C GLY A 30 4.09 2.80 15.66
N LEU A 31 4.09 1.55 15.19
CA LEU A 31 4.78 0.45 15.86
C LEU A 31 6.14 0.22 15.22
N PRO A 32 7.27 0.58 15.91
CA PRO A 32 8.60 0.52 15.30
C PRO A 32 8.98 -0.84 14.72
N GLU A 33 8.63 -1.92 15.42
CA GLU A 33 8.95 -3.28 14.94
C GLU A 33 8.18 -3.62 13.67
N SER A 34 6.89 -3.27 13.61
CA SER A 34 6.07 -3.50 12.41
C SER A 34 6.60 -2.70 11.22
N THR A 35 6.97 -1.44 11.45
CA THR A 35 7.53 -0.58 10.41
C THR A 35 8.83 -1.16 9.88
N LYS A 36 9.71 -1.61 10.77
CA LYS A 36 10.99 -2.23 10.40
C LYS A 36 10.77 -3.48 9.56
N ASN A 37 9.78 -4.32 9.94
CA ASN A 37 9.45 -5.52 9.20
C ASN A 37 8.93 -5.20 7.79
N TYR A 38 8.09 -4.19 7.63
CA TYR A 38 7.66 -3.75 6.30
C TYR A 38 8.83 -3.35 5.42
N ILE A 39 9.79 -2.61 5.98
CA ILE A 39 10.98 -2.17 5.24
C ILE A 39 11.80 -3.37 4.78
N ILE A 40 12.06 -4.31 5.67
CA ILE A 40 12.87 -5.51 5.37
C ILE A 40 12.15 -6.41 4.39
N ASP A 41 10.89 -6.73 4.66
CA ASP A 41 10.12 -7.70 3.86
C ASP A 41 9.80 -7.19 2.46
N SER A 42 9.75 -5.87 2.27
CA SER A 42 9.50 -5.27 0.95
C SER A 42 10.66 -5.44 -0.02
N GLN A 43 11.87 -5.71 0.48
CA GLN A 43 13.06 -5.81 -0.38
C GLN A 43 12.99 -6.97 -1.38
N ASP A 44 12.21 -8.01 -1.08
CA ASP A 44 12.07 -9.19 -1.93
C ASP A 44 10.76 -9.20 -2.72
N LYS A 45 10.02 -8.10 -2.73
CA LYS A 45 8.72 -8.00 -3.39
C LYS A 45 8.74 -6.91 -4.47
N PRO A 46 7.87 -7.03 -5.49
CA PRO A 46 7.72 -5.95 -6.46
C PRO A 46 7.30 -4.65 -5.76
N LEU A 47 8.02 -3.58 -6.06
CA LEU A 47 7.81 -2.28 -5.43
C LEU A 47 7.74 -1.20 -6.51
N LEU A 48 6.68 -0.40 -6.48
CA LEU A 48 6.51 0.77 -7.34
C LEU A 48 6.66 2.03 -6.49
N ALA A 49 7.48 2.97 -6.94
CA ALA A 49 7.68 4.23 -6.25
C ALA A 49 7.22 5.39 -7.13
N CYS A 50 6.63 6.40 -6.50
CA CYS A 50 6.25 7.64 -7.15
C CYS A 50 7.26 8.72 -6.78
N TYR A 51 7.76 9.41 -7.80
CA TYR A 51 8.69 10.54 -7.64
C TYR A 51 8.03 11.81 -8.16
N VAL A 52 8.12 12.87 -7.38
CA VAL A 52 7.67 14.21 -7.77
C VAL A 52 8.91 15.08 -7.86
N ASN A 53 9.24 15.56 -9.06
CA ASN A 53 10.47 16.31 -9.32
C ASN A 53 11.70 15.60 -8.72
N ASP A 54 11.80 14.29 -8.98
CA ASP A 54 12.89 13.41 -8.54
C ASP A 54 12.95 13.14 -7.03
N GLU A 55 12.00 13.65 -6.24
CA GLU A 55 11.88 13.36 -4.82
C GLU A 55 10.90 12.20 -4.61
N VAL A 56 11.22 11.26 -3.72
CA VAL A 56 10.31 10.17 -3.34
C VAL A 56 9.06 10.78 -2.71
N ALA A 57 7.90 10.48 -3.31
CA ALA A 57 6.61 10.97 -2.83
C ALA A 57 5.79 9.87 -2.15
N GLY A 58 5.89 8.64 -2.63
CA GLY A 58 5.12 7.51 -2.10
C GLY A 58 5.54 6.22 -2.73
N TYR A 59 4.96 5.11 -2.26
CA TYR A 59 5.26 3.79 -2.79
C TYR A 59 4.15 2.79 -2.50
N ILE A 60 4.20 1.66 -3.20
CA ILE A 60 3.27 0.55 -3.01
C ILE A 60 4.02 -0.76 -3.30
N VAL A 61 3.73 -1.79 -2.51
CA VAL A 61 4.41 -3.08 -2.59
C VAL A 61 3.41 -4.19 -2.82
N LEU A 62 3.72 -5.10 -3.72
CA LEU A 62 2.88 -6.24 -4.07
C LEU A 62 3.37 -7.51 -3.37
N ASN A 63 2.47 -8.16 -2.66
CA ASN A 63 2.71 -9.48 -2.07
C ASN A 63 1.72 -10.48 -2.65
N ALA A 64 2.20 -11.61 -3.15
CA ALA A 64 1.32 -12.68 -3.63
C ALA A 64 0.80 -13.47 -2.44
N THR A 65 -0.50 -13.41 -2.17
CA THR A 65 -1.13 -14.21 -1.10
C THR A 65 -1.62 -15.54 -1.64
N SER A 66 -1.81 -15.64 -2.95
CA SER A 66 -2.12 -16.87 -3.66
C SER A 66 -1.72 -16.71 -5.13
N LYS A 67 -1.92 -17.74 -5.93
CA LYS A 67 -1.66 -17.64 -7.38
C LYS A 67 -2.58 -16.65 -8.09
N ASP A 68 -3.72 -16.32 -7.49
CA ASP A 68 -4.75 -15.48 -8.12
C ASP A 68 -4.84 -14.08 -7.50
N CYS A 69 -4.22 -13.86 -6.35
CA CYS A 69 -4.40 -12.62 -5.56
C CYS A 69 -3.10 -11.88 -5.31
N ALA A 70 -3.07 -10.62 -5.72
CA ALA A 70 -2.02 -9.67 -5.38
C ALA A 70 -2.51 -8.81 -4.21
N ASP A 71 -1.77 -8.85 -3.10
CA ASP A 71 -2.07 -8.09 -1.89
C ASP A 71 -1.24 -6.81 -1.87
N ILE A 72 -1.88 -5.69 -1.54
CA ILE A 72 -1.15 -4.46 -1.27
C ILE A 72 -0.50 -4.65 0.10
N PHE A 73 0.77 -5.06 0.09
CA PHE A 73 1.52 -5.40 1.30
C PHE A 73 1.70 -4.18 2.20
N VAL A 74 2.09 -3.07 1.60
CA VAL A 74 2.22 -1.78 2.25
C VAL A 74 2.12 -0.69 1.19
N MET A 75 1.55 0.45 1.57
CA MET A 75 1.40 1.61 0.71
C MET A 75 1.45 2.87 1.56
N GLY A 76 2.10 3.89 1.08
CA GLY A 76 2.13 5.18 1.76
C GLY A 76 2.48 6.31 0.81
N VAL A 77 2.01 7.51 1.17
CA VAL A 77 2.33 8.76 0.47
C VAL A 77 2.75 9.76 1.54
N LYS A 78 3.91 10.40 1.36
CA LYS A 78 4.39 11.43 2.30
C LYS A 78 3.36 12.53 2.46
N LYS A 79 3.24 13.08 3.68
CA LYS A 79 2.21 14.07 4.02
C LYS A 79 2.20 15.27 3.08
N LYS A 80 3.36 15.79 2.72
CA LYS A 80 3.45 16.98 1.85
C LYS A 80 2.94 16.73 0.44
N PHE A 81 2.79 15.48 0.04
CA PHE A 81 2.26 15.09 -1.26
C PHE A 81 0.83 14.57 -1.20
N HIS A 82 0.17 14.66 -0.05
CA HIS A 82 -1.25 14.30 0.06
C HIS A 82 -2.11 15.24 -0.81
N ARG A 83 -3.26 14.74 -1.25
CA ARG A 83 -4.23 15.48 -2.09
C ARG A 83 -3.72 15.86 -3.48
N MET A 84 -2.66 15.21 -3.95
CA MET A 84 -2.13 15.40 -5.30
C MET A 84 -2.45 14.23 -6.23
N GLY A 85 -3.27 13.28 -5.78
CA GLY A 85 -3.62 12.10 -6.57
C GLY A 85 -2.52 11.05 -6.65
N ILE A 86 -1.51 11.12 -5.79
CA ILE A 86 -0.38 10.17 -5.81
C ILE A 86 -0.85 8.76 -5.44
N GLY A 87 -1.71 8.64 -4.42
CA GLY A 87 -2.27 7.35 -4.03
C GLY A 87 -3.06 6.70 -5.16
N LEU A 88 -3.87 7.47 -5.85
CA LEU A 88 -4.63 7.00 -7.02
C LEU A 88 -3.69 6.48 -8.11
N LYS A 89 -2.65 7.23 -8.43
CA LYS A 89 -1.66 6.85 -9.46
C LYS A 89 -0.92 5.58 -9.08
N LEU A 90 -0.50 5.47 -7.82
CA LEU A 90 0.19 4.27 -7.32
C LEU A 90 -0.73 3.04 -7.39
N ASN A 91 -1.96 3.18 -6.94
CA ASN A 91 -2.89 2.05 -6.96
C ASN A 91 -3.22 1.62 -8.40
N ASN A 92 -3.40 2.55 -9.32
CA ASN A 92 -3.63 2.22 -10.72
C ASN A 92 -2.43 1.49 -11.32
N ALA A 93 -1.22 1.95 -11.05
CA ALA A 93 0.00 1.29 -11.52
C ALA A 93 0.15 -0.11 -10.91
N PHE A 94 -0.20 -0.27 -9.64
CA PHE A 94 -0.21 -1.55 -8.96
C PHE A 94 -1.16 -2.54 -9.65
N GLU A 95 -2.38 -2.10 -9.97
CA GLU A 95 -3.37 -2.96 -10.64
C GLU A 95 -2.89 -3.39 -12.03
N ILE A 96 -2.27 -2.48 -12.77
CA ILE A 96 -1.69 -2.81 -14.09
C ILE A 96 -0.58 -3.85 -13.94
N LEU A 97 0.31 -3.66 -12.96
CA LEU A 97 1.38 -4.62 -12.70
C LEU A 97 0.82 -5.99 -12.28
N ALA A 98 -0.17 -5.99 -11.38
CA ALA A 98 -0.80 -7.22 -10.91
C ALA A 98 -1.42 -8.01 -12.07
N LYS A 99 -2.14 -7.35 -12.96
CA LYS A 99 -2.71 -7.99 -14.16
C LYS A 99 -1.62 -8.54 -15.07
N LYS A 100 -0.57 -7.77 -15.29
CA LYS A 100 0.57 -8.19 -16.13
C LYS A 100 1.23 -9.44 -15.57
N LEU A 101 1.30 -9.58 -14.24
CA LEU A 101 1.88 -10.73 -13.57
C LEU A 101 0.92 -11.93 -13.47
N GLY A 102 -0.32 -11.78 -13.94
CA GLY A 102 -1.29 -12.87 -14.02
C GLY A 102 -2.27 -12.96 -12.86
N TYR A 103 -2.32 -11.96 -11.99
CA TYR A 103 -3.26 -11.96 -10.86
C TYR A 103 -4.65 -11.51 -11.30
N THR A 104 -5.66 -12.17 -10.76
CA THR A 104 -7.07 -11.89 -11.03
C THR A 104 -7.64 -10.85 -10.07
N TYR A 105 -7.13 -10.85 -8.84
CA TYR A 105 -7.63 -10.01 -7.75
C TYR A 105 -6.54 -9.17 -7.13
N SER A 106 -6.92 -7.96 -6.71
CA SER A 106 -6.14 -7.13 -5.82
C SER A 106 -6.85 -7.11 -4.47
N GLN A 107 -6.08 -7.26 -3.40
CA GLN A 107 -6.64 -7.16 -2.05
C GLN A 107 -5.80 -6.22 -1.20
N VAL A 108 -6.37 -5.74 -0.12
CA VAL A 108 -5.63 -4.97 0.89
C VAL A 108 -6.20 -5.26 2.26
N LYS A 109 -5.32 -5.30 3.27
CA LYS A 109 -5.69 -5.38 4.68
C LYS A 109 -5.41 -4.03 5.31
N THR A 110 -6.40 -3.49 6.00
CA THR A 110 -6.26 -2.22 6.69
C THR A 110 -7.06 -2.26 7.99
N VAL A 111 -6.78 -1.33 8.91
CA VAL A 111 -7.53 -1.27 10.15
C VAL A 111 -8.96 -0.84 9.85
N LYS A 112 -9.93 -1.57 10.40
CA LYS A 112 -11.36 -1.33 10.15
C LYS A 112 -11.78 0.10 10.50
N THR A 113 -12.70 0.63 9.70
CA THR A 113 -13.35 1.93 9.96
C THR A 113 -13.93 1.99 11.39
N GLY A 114 -13.79 3.13 12.03
CA GLY A 114 -14.34 3.40 13.35
C GLY A 114 -13.33 3.29 14.48
N CYS A 115 -12.08 2.86 14.21
CA CYS A 115 -11.06 2.72 15.25
C CYS A 115 -10.13 3.92 15.33
N TYR A 116 -9.68 4.42 14.17
CA TYR A 116 -8.73 5.55 14.08
C TYR A 116 -9.12 6.46 12.93
N LYS A 117 -9.06 7.76 13.16
CA LYS A 117 -9.38 8.77 12.16
C LYS A 117 -8.57 8.61 10.87
N GLU A 118 -7.28 8.34 11.00
CA GLU A 118 -6.36 8.17 9.87
C GLU A 118 -6.79 6.98 9.00
N TYR A 119 -7.18 5.88 9.62
CA TYR A 119 -7.62 4.69 8.89
C TYR A 119 -9.04 4.83 8.33
N ASP A 120 -9.87 5.70 8.89
CA ASP A 120 -11.18 6.00 8.30
C ASP A 120 -10.98 6.63 6.91
N ILE A 121 -10.01 7.52 6.78
CA ILE A 121 -9.64 8.12 5.49
C ILE A 121 -9.10 7.06 4.53
N THR A 122 -8.25 6.16 5.02
CA THR A 122 -7.68 5.06 4.24
C THR A 122 -8.78 4.13 3.71
N ASN A 123 -9.74 3.76 4.56
CA ASN A 123 -10.86 2.92 4.14
C ASN A 123 -11.68 3.58 3.01
N LYS A 124 -11.97 4.88 3.14
CA LYS A 124 -12.67 5.63 2.10
C LYS A 124 -11.89 5.65 0.78
N PHE A 125 -10.58 5.74 0.86
CA PHE A 125 -9.71 5.70 -0.32
C PHE A 125 -9.91 4.38 -1.09
N TYR A 126 -9.82 3.24 -0.41
CA TYR A 126 -9.96 1.95 -1.07
C TYR A 126 -11.36 1.74 -1.64
N ILE A 127 -12.39 2.17 -0.93
CA ILE A 127 -13.77 2.11 -1.44
C ILE A 127 -13.90 2.94 -2.72
N ALA A 128 -13.32 4.15 -2.72
CA ALA A 128 -13.33 5.03 -3.89
C ALA A 128 -12.56 4.42 -5.07
N MET A 129 -11.54 3.62 -4.80
CA MET A 129 -10.77 2.91 -5.83
C MET A 129 -11.49 1.68 -6.38
N GLY A 130 -12.68 1.36 -5.88
CA GLY A 130 -13.48 0.23 -6.36
C GLY A 130 -13.33 -1.05 -5.55
N TYR A 131 -12.63 -1.00 -4.44
CA TYR A 131 -12.50 -2.16 -3.55
C TYR A 131 -13.77 -2.36 -2.75
N LYS A 132 -14.09 -3.62 -2.46
CA LYS A 132 -15.27 -4.00 -1.66
C LYS A 132 -14.83 -4.83 -0.46
N GLU A 133 -15.61 -4.74 0.61
CA GLU A 133 -15.34 -5.52 1.81
C GLU A 133 -15.41 -7.01 1.50
N LEU A 134 -14.38 -7.76 1.88
CA LEU A 134 -14.39 -9.21 1.82
C LEU A 134 -14.70 -9.80 3.19
N GLU A 135 -13.92 -9.45 4.19
CA GLU A 135 -14.07 -10.00 5.54
C GLU A 135 -13.29 -9.17 6.54
N CYS A 136 -13.75 -9.15 7.79
CA CYS A 136 -13.02 -8.58 8.90
C CYS A 136 -12.50 -9.69 9.81
N PHE A 137 -11.21 -9.63 10.14
CA PHE A 137 -10.58 -10.52 11.11
C PHE A 137 -10.27 -9.71 12.38
N PRO A 138 -11.12 -9.79 13.41
CA PRO A 138 -11.02 -8.88 14.57
C PRO A 138 -9.71 -9.00 15.35
N THR A 139 -9.06 -10.14 15.31
CA THR A 139 -7.86 -10.41 16.13
C THR A 139 -6.66 -10.90 15.32
N LEU A 140 -6.65 -10.69 14.01
CA LEU A 140 -5.53 -11.12 13.16
C LEU A 140 -4.22 -10.46 13.58
N TRP A 141 -4.25 -9.15 13.83
CA TRP A 141 -3.08 -8.38 14.26
C TRP A 141 -3.01 -8.30 15.79
N ASP A 142 -4.05 -7.73 16.39
CA ASP A 142 -4.23 -7.62 17.84
C ASP A 142 -5.68 -7.23 18.14
N GLU A 143 -6.05 -7.17 19.42
CA GLU A 143 -7.45 -6.91 19.82
C GLU A 143 -7.92 -5.47 19.57
N TRP A 144 -6.96 -4.53 19.40
CA TRP A 144 -7.30 -3.11 19.18
C TRP A 144 -7.34 -2.72 17.70
N ASN A 145 -6.78 -3.57 16.84
CA ASN A 145 -6.66 -3.27 15.40
C ASN A 145 -7.32 -4.37 14.56
N PRO A 146 -8.67 -4.36 14.45
CA PRO A 146 -9.37 -5.31 13.58
C PRO A 146 -8.89 -5.17 12.14
N SER A 147 -8.58 -6.29 11.48
CA SER A 147 -8.12 -6.28 10.10
C SER A 147 -9.30 -6.41 9.15
N GLN A 148 -9.58 -5.35 8.42
CA GLN A 148 -10.57 -5.35 7.34
C GLN A 148 -9.88 -5.69 6.04
N ILE A 149 -10.37 -6.71 5.34
CA ILE A 149 -9.87 -7.08 4.03
C ILE A 149 -10.81 -6.52 2.97
N TYR A 150 -10.24 -5.79 2.02
CA TYR A 150 -10.93 -5.32 0.82
C TYR A 150 -10.43 -6.10 -0.38
N ILE A 151 -11.30 -6.35 -1.34
CA ILE A 151 -11.00 -7.12 -2.56
C ILE A 151 -11.52 -6.38 -3.78
N LYS A 152 -10.79 -6.52 -4.88
CA LYS A 152 -11.19 -5.96 -6.18
C LYS A 152 -10.87 -6.95 -7.27
N TYR A 153 -11.86 -7.21 -8.13
CA TYR A 153 -11.64 -7.99 -9.35
C TYR A 153 -10.96 -7.11 -10.40
N LEU A 154 -9.84 -7.57 -10.94
CA LEU A 154 -9.05 -6.78 -11.87
C LEU A 154 -9.49 -6.89 -13.33
N GLY A 155 -10.44 -7.77 -13.60
CA GLY A 155 -10.87 -8.02 -14.96
C GLY A 155 -10.01 -9.05 -15.68
N GLU A 156 -10.31 -9.28 -16.91
CA GLU A 156 -9.61 -10.23 -17.77
C GLU A 156 -8.45 -9.61 -18.55
#